data_8808176666aab404f7b5ac5b1ca79349
#
_entry.id   8808176666aab404f7b5ac5b1ca79349
#
_cell.length_a   1.000
_cell.length_b   1.000
_cell.length_c   1.000
_cell.angle_alpha   90.00
_cell.angle_beta   90.00
_cell.angle_gamma   90.00
#
_symmetry.space_group_name_H-M   'P 1'
#
loop_
_entity.id
_entity.type
_entity.pdbx_description
1 polymer ?
#
loop_
_entity_poly.entity_id
_entity_poly.type
_entity_poly.pdbx_seq_one_letter_code
_entity_poly.pdbx_strand_id
1 'polypeptide(L)'
;MNRLLSHFGKGIIREKLQSIQEVYKIKITSVCAAYTSLTCSKCGYIDKKNRRTQSLFYCQYCHRKLQADVNGARNVLLRSSQEDLGSIWLRRSEILKKLVIQFLKRNPRAHSCAPRLLDLNPYFKGFIPSGNNTYTQLSLHFGNN
;
A
#
# COMPACT_ATOMS: atom_id res chain seq x y z
N MET A 1 15.34 26.61 0.03
CA MET A 1 15.71 26.42 -1.38
C MET A 1 15.16 25.16 -2.07
N ASN A 2 14.87 24.04 -1.36
CA ASN A 2 14.41 22.79 -1.99
C ASN A 2 12.94 22.73 -2.42
N ARG A 3 12.05 23.57 -1.90
CA ARG A 3 10.61 23.55 -2.27
C ARG A 3 10.35 24.03 -3.69
N LEU A 4 11.02 25.10 -4.14
CA LEU A 4 10.83 25.65 -5.48
C LEU A 4 11.29 24.67 -6.57
N LEU A 5 12.44 24.02 -6.37
CA LEU A 5 12.96 23.01 -7.31
C LEU A 5 12.06 21.77 -7.42
N SER A 6 11.46 21.32 -6.29
CA SER A 6 10.56 20.18 -6.30
C SER A 6 9.22 20.46 -6.99
N HIS A 7 8.72 21.69 -6.94
CA HIS A 7 7.49 22.08 -7.67
C HIS A 7 7.74 22.22 -9.16
N PHE A 8 8.87 22.84 -9.54
CA PHE A 8 9.26 23.04 -10.93
C PHE A 8 9.44 21.72 -11.67
N GLY A 9 10.18 20.76 -11.07
CA GLY A 9 10.37 19.43 -11.67
C GLY A 9 9.06 18.63 -11.84
N LYS A 10 8.11 18.76 -10.90
CA LYS A 10 6.81 18.08 -10.99
C LYS A 10 5.93 18.64 -12.13
N GLY A 11 6.00 19.93 -12.39
CA GLY A 11 5.30 20.56 -13.52
C GLY A 11 5.79 19.99 -14.85
N ILE A 12 7.10 20.02 -15.07
CA ILE A 12 7.71 19.50 -16.30
C ILE A 12 7.39 18.02 -16.53
N ILE A 13 7.48 17.19 -15.48
CA ILE A 13 7.12 15.77 -15.58
C ILE A 13 5.66 15.60 -15.98
N ARG A 14 4.75 16.36 -15.40
CA ARG A 14 3.31 16.31 -15.73
C ARG A 14 3.05 16.67 -17.18
N GLU A 15 3.61 17.77 -17.65
CA GLU A 15 3.48 18.20 -19.04
C GLU A 15 4.03 17.16 -20.02
N LYS A 16 5.19 16.58 -19.74
CA LYS A 16 5.76 15.51 -20.57
C LYS A 16 4.90 14.27 -20.59
N LEU A 17 4.35 13.85 -19.43
CA LEU A 17 3.44 12.71 -19.37
C LEU A 17 2.14 12.98 -20.15
N GLN A 18 1.60 14.19 -20.06
CA GLN A 18 0.43 14.59 -20.83
C GLN A 18 0.71 14.56 -22.34
N SER A 19 1.83 15.12 -22.78
CA SER A 19 2.25 15.07 -24.19
C SER A 19 2.40 13.62 -24.70
N ILE A 20 3.01 12.73 -23.90
CA ILE A 20 3.11 11.30 -24.22
C ILE A 20 1.72 10.66 -24.35
N GLN A 21 0.81 10.97 -23.44
CA GLN A 21 -0.57 10.46 -23.49
C GLN A 21 -1.29 10.90 -24.77
N GLU A 22 -1.12 12.15 -25.19
CA GLU A 22 -1.74 12.72 -26.38
C GLU A 22 -1.16 12.12 -27.67
N VAL A 23 0.17 12.03 -27.77
CA VAL A 23 0.87 11.51 -28.95
C VAL A 23 0.65 10.02 -29.14
N TYR A 24 0.85 9.23 -28.09
CA TYR A 24 0.83 7.76 -28.17
C TYR A 24 -0.53 7.14 -27.82
N LYS A 25 -1.54 7.96 -27.48
CA LYS A 25 -2.90 7.50 -27.10
C LYS A 25 -2.90 6.47 -25.96
N ILE A 26 -1.92 6.55 -25.05
CA ILE A 26 -1.82 5.67 -23.88
C ILE A 26 -2.51 6.32 -22.67
N LYS A 27 -3.20 5.52 -21.87
CA LYS A 27 -3.83 6.00 -20.64
C LYS A 27 -2.80 6.05 -19.51
N ILE A 28 -2.55 7.24 -18.96
CA ILE A 28 -1.71 7.46 -17.78
C ILE A 28 -2.61 7.66 -16.57
N THR A 29 -2.43 6.84 -15.55
CA THR A 29 -3.23 6.90 -14.33
C THR A 29 -2.35 7.25 -13.14
N SER A 30 -2.72 8.29 -12.39
CA SER A 30 -2.06 8.66 -11.14
C SER A 30 -2.67 7.88 -9.97
N VAL A 31 -1.83 7.28 -9.15
CA VAL A 31 -2.28 6.53 -7.97
C VAL A 31 -1.60 7.03 -6.70
N CYS A 32 -2.26 6.84 -5.56
CA CYS A 32 -1.68 7.22 -4.27
C CYS A 32 -0.46 6.35 -3.95
N ALA A 33 0.68 6.99 -3.70
CA ALA A 33 1.95 6.31 -3.40
C ALA A 33 2.10 5.86 -1.94
N ALA A 34 1.15 6.19 -1.05
CA ALA A 34 1.27 5.88 0.38
C ALA A 34 1.43 4.36 0.61
N TYR A 35 2.43 3.98 1.41
CA TYR A 35 2.76 2.59 1.77
C TYR A 35 3.19 1.65 0.64
N THR A 36 3.34 2.10 -0.62
CA THR A 36 3.78 1.24 -1.73
C THR A 36 5.14 0.62 -1.49
N SER A 37 6.06 1.33 -0.85
CA SER A 37 7.39 0.85 -0.52
C SER A 37 7.45 -0.06 0.71
N LEU A 38 6.41 -0.09 1.54
CA LEU A 38 6.35 -0.84 2.80
C LEU A 38 5.47 -2.09 2.70
N THR A 39 4.57 -2.14 1.72
CA THR A 39 3.65 -3.25 1.49
C THR A 39 4.30 -4.33 0.64
N CYS A 40 4.16 -5.58 1.04
CA CYS A 40 4.61 -6.71 0.22
C CYS A 40 3.68 -6.91 -0.98
N SER A 41 4.23 -6.82 -2.19
CA SER A 41 3.46 -7.00 -3.43
C SER A 41 2.92 -8.43 -3.63
N LYS A 42 3.40 -9.42 -2.87
CA LYS A 42 2.92 -10.80 -2.90
C LYS A 42 1.75 -11.03 -1.94
N CYS A 43 1.97 -10.82 -0.63
CA CYS A 43 1.00 -11.18 0.41
C CYS A 43 0.18 -9.99 0.94
N GLY A 44 0.60 -8.75 0.68
CA GLY A 44 -0.06 -7.54 1.17
C GLY A 44 0.37 -7.10 2.57
N TYR A 45 1.26 -7.84 3.27
CA TYR A 45 1.73 -7.48 4.60
C TYR A 45 2.47 -6.15 4.60
N ILE A 46 2.13 -5.26 5.54
CA ILE A 46 2.70 -3.91 5.66
C ILE A 46 3.56 -3.84 6.89
N ASP A 47 4.83 -3.48 6.75
CA ASP A 47 5.72 -3.21 7.86
C ASP A 47 6.86 -2.29 7.42
N LYS A 48 7.29 -1.35 8.29
CA LYS A 48 8.51 -0.57 8.06
C LYS A 48 9.75 -1.46 7.95
N LYS A 49 9.78 -2.56 8.70
CA LYS A 49 10.86 -3.55 8.70
C LYS A 49 10.97 -4.34 7.40
N ASN A 50 9.95 -4.30 6.52
CA ASN A 50 10.02 -4.93 5.20
C ASN A 50 11.08 -4.26 4.31
N ARG A 51 11.25 -2.93 4.42
CA ARG A 51 12.30 -2.21 3.68
C ARG A 51 13.58 -2.18 4.50
N ARG A 52 14.45 -3.13 4.25
CA ARG A 52 15.72 -3.29 4.98
C ARG A 52 16.74 -2.21 4.65
N THR A 53 16.87 -1.90 3.36
CA THR A 53 17.73 -0.84 2.83
C THR A 53 17.01 -0.08 1.72
N GLN A 54 17.69 0.86 1.08
CA GLN A 54 17.16 1.55 -0.08
C GLN A 54 16.86 0.60 -1.24
N SER A 55 17.69 -0.41 -1.45
CA SER A 55 17.59 -1.38 -2.54
C SER A 55 16.92 -2.71 -2.15
N LEU A 56 16.92 -3.09 -0.86
CA LEU A 56 16.48 -4.40 -0.41
C LEU A 56 15.13 -4.34 0.31
N PHE A 57 14.18 -5.09 -0.23
CA PHE A 57 12.90 -5.41 0.39
C PHE A 57 12.88 -6.87 0.86
N TYR A 58 12.49 -7.11 2.11
CA TYR A 58 12.31 -8.44 2.69
C TYR A 58 11.04 -8.49 3.52
N CYS A 59 10.05 -9.26 3.09
CA CYS A 59 8.77 -9.36 3.79
C CYS A 59 8.91 -10.13 5.10
N GLN A 60 8.51 -9.54 6.22
CA GLN A 60 8.56 -10.19 7.53
C GLN A 60 7.54 -11.32 7.67
N TYR A 61 6.47 -11.33 6.87
CA TYR A 61 5.42 -12.35 6.94
C TYR A 61 5.65 -13.52 5.99
N CYS A 62 5.83 -13.26 4.69
CA CYS A 62 5.97 -14.34 3.70
C CYS A 62 7.42 -14.59 3.26
N HIS A 63 8.39 -13.93 3.88
CA HIS A 63 9.83 -14.05 3.68
C HIS A 63 10.33 -13.80 2.25
N ARG A 64 9.48 -13.18 1.41
CA ARG A 64 9.87 -12.85 0.04
C ARG A 64 10.93 -11.76 0.03
N LYS A 65 12.02 -12.03 -0.69
CA LYS A 65 13.11 -11.07 -0.94
C LYS A 65 13.00 -10.51 -2.36
N LEU A 66 13.10 -9.20 -2.51
CA LEU A 66 13.02 -8.47 -3.78
C LEU A 66 13.90 -7.22 -3.73
N GLN A 67 14.21 -6.69 -4.90
CA GLN A 67 14.68 -5.32 -5.03
C GLN A 67 13.52 -4.37 -4.67
N ALA A 68 13.81 -3.33 -3.87
CA ALA A 68 12.78 -2.48 -3.25
C ALA A 68 11.93 -1.69 -4.26
N ASP A 69 12.56 -1.22 -5.34
CA ASP A 69 11.86 -0.46 -6.37
C ASP A 69 10.95 -1.35 -7.21
N VAL A 70 11.36 -2.59 -7.48
CA VAL A 70 10.53 -3.61 -8.14
C VAL A 70 9.29 -3.92 -7.29
N ASN A 71 9.46 -4.06 -5.96
CA ASN A 71 8.31 -4.23 -5.07
C ASN A 71 7.38 -3.02 -5.10
N GLY A 72 7.94 -1.80 -5.04
CA GLY A 72 7.18 -0.55 -5.12
C GLY A 72 6.41 -0.42 -6.43
N ALA A 73 7.06 -0.67 -7.57
CA ALA A 73 6.44 -0.61 -8.89
C ALA A 73 5.27 -1.60 -9.04
N ARG A 74 5.43 -2.83 -8.54
CA ARG A 74 4.34 -3.82 -8.51
C ARG A 74 3.14 -3.35 -7.69
N ASN A 75 3.37 -2.70 -6.54
CA ASN A 75 2.29 -2.14 -5.73
C ASN A 75 1.60 -0.96 -6.42
N VAL A 76 2.33 -0.11 -7.15
CA VAL A 76 1.76 0.96 -7.97
C VAL A 76 0.86 0.38 -9.06
N LEU A 77 1.35 -0.63 -9.78
CA LEU A 77 0.58 -1.32 -10.81
C LEU A 77 -0.70 -1.97 -10.25
N LEU A 78 -0.60 -2.67 -9.12
CA LEU A 78 -1.77 -3.26 -8.46
C LEU A 78 -2.81 -2.21 -8.07
N ARG A 79 -2.39 -1.02 -7.65
CA ARG A 79 -3.31 0.07 -7.30
C ARG A 79 -3.99 0.70 -8.50
N SER A 80 -3.35 0.73 -9.65
CA SER A 80 -3.96 1.29 -10.86
C SER A 80 -5.19 0.51 -11.34
N SER A 81 -5.29 -0.77 -10.95
CA SER A 81 -6.44 -1.64 -11.23
C SER A 81 -7.47 -1.71 -10.08
N GLN A 82 -7.24 -1.00 -8.97
CA GLN A 82 -8.09 -1.03 -7.78
C GLN A 82 -8.65 0.38 -7.50
N GLU A 83 -9.89 0.64 -7.87
CA GLU A 83 -10.55 1.94 -7.66
C GLU A 83 -10.51 2.39 -6.20
N ASP A 84 -10.71 1.46 -5.28
CA ASP A 84 -10.71 1.70 -3.82
C ASP A 84 -9.38 2.20 -3.25
N LEU A 85 -8.26 1.84 -3.85
CA LEU A 85 -6.91 2.19 -3.39
C LEU A 85 -6.17 3.14 -4.34
N GLY A 86 -6.67 3.27 -5.57
CA GLY A 86 -6.04 4.07 -6.62
C GLY A 86 -6.24 5.57 -6.43
N SER A 87 -7.29 5.99 -5.73
CA SER A 87 -7.61 7.41 -5.58
C SER A 87 -6.49 8.18 -4.88
N ILE A 88 -5.99 9.23 -5.55
CA ILE A 88 -4.97 10.16 -5.01
C ILE A 88 -5.51 11.02 -3.86
N TRP A 89 -6.83 11.09 -3.71
CA TRP A 89 -7.51 11.90 -2.69
C TRP A 89 -7.67 11.19 -1.35
N LEU A 90 -7.40 9.86 -1.30
CA LEU A 90 -7.50 9.09 -0.06
C LEU A 90 -6.48 9.56 0.98
N ARG A 91 -6.92 9.75 2.21
CA ARG A 91 -6.03 10.01 3.34
C ARG A 91 -5.17 8.78 3.63
N ARG A 92 -3.95 9.01 4.12
CA ARG A 92 -3.02 7.92 4.45
C ARG A 92 -3.60 6.90 5.43
N SER A 93 -4.39 7.36 6.41
CA SER A 93 -5.09 6.50 7.39
C SER A 93 -6.11 5.58 6.73
N GLU A 94 -6.89 6.09 5.77
CA GLU A 94 -7.89 5.31 5.03
C GLU A 94 -7.24 4.24 4.15
N ILE A 95 -6.15 4.62 3.45
CA ILE A 95 -5.38 3.66 2.67
C ILE A 95 -4.82 2.55 3.57
N LEU A 96 -4.27 2.91 4.73
CA LEU A 96 -3.76 1.93 5.68
C LEU A 96 -4.85 0.95 6.12
N LYS A 97 -6.03 1.46 6.50
CA LYS A 97 -7.18 0.62 6.87
C LYS A 97 -7.52 -0.37 5.76
N LYS A 98 -7.69 0.11 4.53
CA LYS A 98 -8.01 -0.74 3.37
C LYS A 98 -6.94 -1.80 3.11
N LEU A 99 -5.65 -1.44 3.19
CA LEU A 99 -4.54 -2.36 2.99
C LEU A 99 -4.49 -3.46 4.08
N VAL A 100 -4.71 -3.10 5.33
CA VAL A 100 -4.75 -4.07 6.45
C VAL A 100 -5.93 -5.03 6.26
N ILE A 101 -7.12 -4.52 5.95
CA ILE A 101 -8.30 -5.35 5.67
C ILE A 101 -8.05 -6.28 4.49
N GLN A 102 -7.46 -5.80 3.40
CA GLN A 102 -7.11 -6.65 2.26
C GLN A 102 -6.09 -7.74 2.61
N PHE A 103 -5.09 -7.41 3.43
CA PHE A 103 -4.12 -8.40 3.92
C PHE A 103 -4.82 -9.50 4.72
N LEU A 104 -5.68 -9.13 5.67
CA LEU A 104 -6.39 -10.08 6.53
C LEU A 104 -7.36 -10.96 5.73
N LYS A 105 -8.07 -10.38 4.74
CA LYS A 105 -8.93 -11.15 3.82
C LYS A 105 -8.15 -12.17 2.98
N ARG A 106 -6.97 -11.80 2.48
CA ARG A 106 -6.11 -12.71 1.70
C ARG A 106 -5.41 -13.77 2.54
N ASN A 107 -5.24 -13.51 3.82
CA ASN A 107 -4.50 -14.37 4.74
C ASN A 107 -5.33 -14.65 6.01
N PRO A 108 -6.44 -15.38 5.93
CA PRO A 108 -7.38 -15.60 7.04
C PRO A 108 -6.72 -16.29 8.24
N ARG A 109 -5.67 -17.07 8.01
CA ARG A 109 -4.90 -17.75 9.06
C ARG A 109 -3.72 -16.92 9.61
N ALA A 110 -3.58 -15.65 9.20
CA ALA A 110 -2.43 -14.83 9.62
C ALA A 110 -2.30 -14.71 11.14
N HIS A 111 -3.42 -14.62 11.84
CA HIS A 111 -3.46 -14.59 13.30
C HIS A 111 -2.96 -15.87 13.96
N SER A 112 -3.37 -17.02 13.44
CA SER A 112 -2.96 -18.32 13.98
C SER A 112 -1.49 -18.61 13.67
N CYS A 113 -1.04 -18.25 12.46
CA CYS A 113 0.31 -18.56 12.00
C CYS A 113 1.39 -17.58 12.49
N ALA A 114 1.03 -16.32 12.72
CA ALA A 114 1.99 -15.28 13.09
C ALA A 114 1.41 -14.25 14.07
N PRO A 115 0.85 -14.67 15.21
CA PRO A 115 0.17 -13.75 16.15
C PRO A 115 1.12 -12.65 16.63
N ARG A 116 2.30 -13.00 17.13
CA ARG A 116 3.31 -12.04 17.63
C ARG A 116 3.73 -11.00 16.58
N LEU A 117 3.80 -11.41 15.30
CA LEU A 117 4.18 -10.51 14.22
C LEU A 117 3.11 -9.43 13.98
N LEU A 118 1.84 -9.79 14.08
CA LEU A 118 0.72 -8.86 13.92
C LEU A 118 0.54 -7.98 15.17
N ASP A 119 0.61 -8.55 16.37
CA ASP A 119 0.44 -7.84 17.63
C ASP A 119 1.51 -6.76 17.85
N LEU A 120 2.75 -7.03 17.47
CA LEU A 120 3.86 -6.09 17.57
C LEU A 120 3.89 -5.04 16.44
N ASN A 121 3.11 -5.23 15.38
CA ASN A 121 3.11 -4.32 14.25
C ASN A 121 2.12 -3.16 14.48
N PRO A 122 2.61 -1.90 14.59
CA PRO A 122 1.75 -0.75 14.88
C PRO A 122 0.69 -0.50 13.82
N TYR A 123 0.87 -0.99 12.58
CA TYR A 123 -0.11 -0.83 11.51
C TYR A 123 -1.34 -1.73 11.67
N PHE A 124 -1.24 -2.79 12.48
CA PHE A 124 -2.33 -3.74 12.73
C PHE A 124 -3.07 -3.48 14.05
N LYS A 125 -2.55 -2.56 14.88
CA LYS A 125 -3.25 -2.17 16.13
C LYS A 125 -4.65 -1.64 15.83
N GLY A 126 -5.66 -2.16 16.54
CA GLY A 126 -7.06 -1.80 16.36
C GLY A 126 -7.79 -2.54 15.22
N PHE A 127 -7.09 -3.39 14.45
CA PHE A 127 -7.70 -4.24 13.43
C PHE A 127 -7.74 -5.71 13.85
N ILE A 128 -7.10 -6.04 14.94
CA ILE A 128 -7.05 -7.37 15.52
C ILE A 128 -8.27 -7.51 16.43
N PRO A 129 -9.20 -8.44 16.17
CA PRO A 129 -10.32 -8.68 17.08
C PRO A 129 -9.78 -9.20 18.42
N SER A 130 -10.10 -8.51 19.50
CA SER A 130 -9.95 -9.06 20.84
C SER A 130 -11.04 -10.12 21.02
N GLY A 131 -10.71 -11.40 20.79
CA GLY A 131 -11.68 -12.51 20.93
C GLY A 131 -12.47 -12.81 19.64
N ASN A 132 -13.13 -13.93 19.61
CA ASN A 132 -13.79 -14.71 18.54
C ASN A 132 -14.64 -14.00 17.45
N ASN A 133 -14.42 -12.74 17.15
CA ASN A 133 -15.15 -12.03 16.10
C ASN A 133 -14.47 -12.23 14.74
N THR A 134 -15.19 -12.82 13.80
CA THR A 134 -14.79 -13.01 12.42
C THR A 134 -14.63 -11.66 11.71
N TYR A 135 -13.61 -11.54 10.82
CA TYR A 135 -13.27 -10.33 10.05
C TYR A 135 -14.44 -9.72 9.25
N THR A 136 -15.53 -10.43 9.08
CA THR A 136 -16.76 -9.98 8.42
C THR A 136 -17.47 -8.86 9.18
N GLN A 137 -17.33 -8.80 10.51
CA GLN A 137 -17.95 -7.74 11.33
C GLN A 137 -17.18 -6.42 11.32
N LEU A 138 -15.88 -6.45 11.04
CA LEU A 138 -15.06 -5.22 10.95
C LEU A 138 -15.38 -4.36 9.73
N SER A 139 -15.94 -4.94 8.67
CA SER A 139 -16.33 -4.20 7.48
C SER A 139 -17.66 -3.45 7.62
N LEU A 140 -18.50 -3.79 8.60
CA LEU A 140 -19.83 -3.18 8.79
C LEU A 140 -19.84 -1.97 9.73
N HIS A 141 -18.81 -1.78 10.55
CA HIS A 141 -18.75 -0.67 11.51
C HIS A 141 -18.08 0.62 10.96
N PHE A 142 -17.60 0.63 9.72
CA PHE A 142 -16.90 1.77 9.11
C PHE A 142 -17.69 2.48 8.03
N GLY A 143 -19.00 2.23 7.96
CA GLY A 143 -19.88 2.73 6.91
C GLY A 143 -20.77 3.93 7.25
N ASN A 144 -20.63 4.56 8.43
CA ASN A 144 -21.38 5.79 8.74
C ASN A 144 -20.60 6.61 9.77
N ASN A 145 -19.92 7.65 9.33
CA ASN A 145 -19.85 8.99 9.89
C ASN A 145 -19.11 9.90 8.91
#